data_2bfed998fe06b0502fc850c16ed8daa6
#
_entry.id   2bfed998fe06b0502fc850c16ed8daa6
#
_cell.length_a   1.000
_cell.length_b   1.000
_cell.length_c   1.000
_cell.angle_alpha   90.00
_cell.angle_beta   90.00
_cell.angle_gamma   90.00
#
_symmetry.space_group_name_H-M   'P 1'
#
loop_
_entity.id
_entity.type
_entity.pdbx_description
1 polymer ?
#
loop_
_entity_poly.entity_id
_entity_poly.type
_entity_poly.pdbx_seq_one_letter_code
_entity_poly.pdbx_strand_id
1 'polypeptide(L)'
;MPKISSSFDAGAISVIDSTDSQNIRLALRGDNAASFSQWFYFRLQGAAYQPCRIRIENAGQSSYPEGWEDYQATASYDRSNWFRVPTRYEDGVLTIEHTPLAGSVYYAYFEPYSHEQHLNLLGDAQGSGLCQIDDLGSTAQGRDLNLLTIGHQAASDLKIWIIARQHPGESMAEWFAEGLLSRLLDHQDPTARALLDCATFYIVPNMNPDGAALGNQRTNAAGADLNREWQNPSPERSPEVYAVRQKMHETGVDLFLDIHGEEALPYVFAAGCEGNPSYDARLAALETAFKTALRQASPDFQDEYGYPKTAPGQANLAIAKSYVGETFGCLSYTLEMPFKDNINLPDDDFGWNGQRSLRLGEAILSAILAVCPQLRPDETA
;
A
#
# COMPACT_ATOMS: atom_id res chain seq x y z
N MET A 1 4.49 36.11 5.85
CA MET A 1 5.48 35.27 5.16
C MET A 1 5.01 33.84 5.20
N PRO A 2 5.14 33.07 4.14
CA PRO A 2 4.83 31.64 4.13
C PRO A 2 5.64 30.90 5.20
N LYS A 3 5.02 29.89 5.82
CA LYS A 3 5.68 29.03 6.81
C LYS A 3 5.41 27.58 6.45
N ILE A 4 6.47 26.77 6.36
CA ILE A 4 6.39 25.32 6.13
C ILE A 4 6.58 24.57 7.45
N SER A 5 5.81 23.51 7.65
CA SER A 5 5.92 22.61 8.80
C SER A 5 5.63 21.17 8.36
N SER A 6 6.40 20.21 8.89
CA SER A 6 6.20 18.78 8.76
C SER A 6 6.30 18.02 10.08
N SER A 7 6.18 18.75 11.21
CA SER A 7 6.27 18.17 12.57
C SER A 7 4.91 17.59 12.99
N PHE A 8 4.47 16.56 12.29
CA PHE A 8 3.25 15.81 12.56
C PHE A 8 3.40 14.39 11.95
N ASP A 9 2.44 13.52 12.24
CA ASP A 9 2.43 12.12 11.78
C ASP A 9 2.64 12.02 10.27
N ALA A 10 3.56 11.17 9.82
CA ALA A 10 4.00 10.99 8.43
C ALA A 10 4.61 12.25 7.77
N GLY A 11 4.78 13.36 8.49
CA GLY A 11 5.32 14.59 7.96
C GLY A 11 6.80 14.47 7.57
N ALA A 12 7.14 14.83 6.33
CA ALA A 12 8.49 14.69 5.79
C ALA A 12 8.76 15.75 4.72
N ILE A 13 9.62 16.71 5.02
CA ILE A 13 10.22 17.67 4.08
C ILE A 13 11.37 18.40 4.77
N SER A 14 12.37 18.82 4.02
CA SER A 14 13.43 19.74 4.46
C SER A 14 13.20 21.12 3.83
N VAL A 15 13.20 22.15 4.64
CA VAL A 15 13.01 23.54 4.18
C VAL A 15 14.37 24.18 3.88
N ILE A 16 14.56 24.62 2.64
CA ILE A 16 15.74 25.39 2.23
C ILE A 16 15.45 26.89 2.40
N ASP A 17 14.33 27.35 1.84
CA ASP A 17 13.87 28.74 1.96
C ASP A 17 12.35 28.81 1.74
N SER A 18 11.64 29.55 2.57
CA SER A 18 10.19 29.78 2.42
C SER A 18 9.81 31.25 2.59
N THR A 19 10.76 32.17 2.43
CA THR A 19 10.53 33.63 2.65
C THR A 19 9.71 34.28 1.54
N ASP A 20 9.80 33.77 0.30
CA ASP A 20 9.08 34.25 -0.88
C ASP A 20 8.09 33.19 -1.38
N SER A 21 6.80 33.52 -1.44
CA SER A 21 5.75 32.61 -1.95
C SER A 21 5.97 32.19 -3.41
N GLN A 22 6.63 33.03 -4.22
CA GLN A 22 6.94 32.72 -5.62
C GLN A 22 8.21 31.87 -5.79
N ASN A 23 8.93 31.59 -4.70
CA ASN A 23 10.16 30.82 -4.72
C ASN A 23 10.39 30.04 -3.43
N ILE A 24 9.39 29.25 -3.00
CA ILE A 24 9.54 28.34 -1.88
C ILE A 24 10.44 27.18 -2.32
N ARG A 25 11.56 26.98 -1.61
CA ARG A 25 12.58 25.97 -1.93
C ARG A 25 12.63 24.91 -0.86
N LEU A 26 12.38 23.66 -1.25
CA LEU A 26 12.31 22.50 -0.39
C LEU A 26 13.22 21.39 -0.92
N ALA A 27 13.50 20.38 -0.09
CA ALA A 27 14.15 19.15 -0.48
C ALA A 27 13.47 17.94 0.15
N LEU A 28 13.40 16.84 -0.58
CA LEU A 28 13.00 15.53 -0.03
C LEU A 28 13.98 15.17 1.09
N ARG A 29 13.44 14.60 2.14
CA ARG A 29 14.20 13.99 3.22
C ARG A 29 14.37 12.49 2.92
N GLY A 30 15.52 11.94 3.22
CA GLY A 30 15.72 10.49 3.22
C GLY A 30 14.97 9.78 4.34
N ASP A 31 14.76 8.49 4.19
CA ASP A 31 14.28 7.61 5.26
C ASP A 31 15.22 7.70 6.47
N ASN A 32 14.69 7.47 7.68
CA ASN A 32 15.43 7.77 8.92
C ASN A 32 16.73 6.97 9.09
N ALA A 33 16.84 5.78 8.53
CA ALA A 33 18.01 4.89 8.66
C ALA A 33 18.46 4.29 7.31
N ALA A 34 18.04 4.87 6.18
CA ALA A 34 18.38 4.43 4.84
C ALA A 34 18.46 5.62 3.86
N SER A 35 18.98 5.37 2.66
CA SER A 35 19.16 6.40 1.63
C SER A 35 17.94 6.61 0.73
N PHE A 36 16.85 5.84 0.90
CA PHE A 36 15.63 6.02 0.11
C PHE A 36 15.00 7.38 0.40
N SER A 37 14.53 8.05 -0.66
CA SER A 37 13.87 9.35 -0.57
C SER A 37 12.89 9.52 -1.72
N GLN A 38 11.61 9.71 -1.41
CA GLN A 38 10.56 9.98 -2.39
C GLN A 38 9.36 10.65 -1.70
N TRP A 39 8.94 10.13 -0.55
CA TRP A 39 7.82 10.66 0.21
C TRP A 39 8.03 12.09 0.63
N PHE A 40 6.99 12.93 0.48
CA PHE A 40 6.86 14.22 1.11
C PHE A 40 5.44 14.42 1.66
N TYR A 41 5.37 15.08 2.81
CA TYR A 41 4.11 15.54 3.41
C TYR A 41 4.40 16.75 4.28
N PHE A 42 3.82 17.89 3.95
CA PHE A 42 4.06 19.14 4.67
C PHE A 42 2.85 20.06 4.64
N ARG A 43 2.82 21.03 5.54
CA ARG A 43 1.83 22.10 5.62
C ARG A 43 2.45 23.43 5.28
N LEU A 44 1.78 24.19 4.40
CA LEU A 44 2.05 25.60 4.11
C LEU A 44 1.04 26.47 4.83
N GLN A 45 1.49 27.53 5.50
CA GLN A 45 0.68 28.51 6.21
C GLN A 45 1.03 29.94 5.78
N GLY A 46 0.06 30.86 5.91
CA GLY A 46 0.25 32.31 5.72
C GLY A 46 0.37 32.74 4.26
N ALA A 47 -0.16 31.96 3.31
CA ALA A 47 -0.15 32.26 1.88
C ALA A 47 -1.56 32.28 1.22
N ALA A 48 -2.60 32.52 2.02
CA ALA A 48 -3.97 32.60 1.48
C ALA A 48 -4.08 33.62 0.35
N TYR A 49 -4.70 33.21 -0.77
CA TYR A 49 -4.90 34.00 -1.98
C TYR A 49 -3.62 34.56 -2.64
N GLN A 50 -2.47 34.02 -2.29
CA GLN A 50 -1.20 34.36 -2.92
C GLN A 50 -0.76 33.21 -3.84
N PRO A 51 -0.42 33.47 -5.10
CA PRO A 51 0.19 32.44 -5.93
C PRO A 51 1.47 31.94 -5.29
N CYS A 52 1.60 30.62 -5.20
CA CYS A 52 2.77 29.97 -4.64
C CYS A 52 3.45 29.11 -5.71
N ARG A 53 4.78 29.18 -5.75
CA ARG A 53 5.62 28.25 -6.49
C ARG A 53 6.53 27.53 -5.52
N ILE A 54 6.28 26.22 -5.37
CA ILE A 54 7.00 25.36 -4.44
C ILE A 54 7.89 24.43 -5.25
N ARG A 55 9.20 24.45 -4.98
CA ARG A 55 10.21 23.69 -5.70
C ARG A 55 10.85 22.66 -4.78
N ILE A 56 10.74 21.39 -5.14
CA ILE A 56 11.50 20.31 -4.50
C ILE A 56 12.75 20.08 -5.35
N GLU A 57 13.88 20.62 -4.88
CA GLU A 57 15.09 20.82 -5.69
C GLU A 57 15.92 19.55 -5.94
N ASN A 58 15.73 18.51 -5.11
CA ASN A 58 16.43 17.24 -5.23
C ASN A 58 15.55 16.10 -5.75
N ALA A 59 14.44 16.42 -6.40
CA ALA A 59 13.52 15.40 -6.94
C ALA A 59 14.22 14.44 -7.93
N GLY A 60 15.13 14.94 -8.75
CA GLY A 60 15.92 14.12 -9.67
C GLY A 60 16.95 13.20 -9.00
N GLN A 61 17.15 13.33 -7.68
CA GLN A 61 18.04 12.49 -6.88
C GLN A 61 17.24 11.54 -5.97
N SER A 62 15.91 11.51 -6.11
CA SER A 62 15.04 10.62 -5.37
C SER A 62 15.23 9.16 -5.80
N SER A 63 14.63 8.23 -5.07
CA SER A 63 14.78 6.79 -5.33
C SER A 63 14.15 6.35 -6.64
N TYR A 64 13.10 7.05 -7.06
CA TYR A 64 12.29 6.72 -8.25
C TYR A 64 12.01 8.00 -9.06
N PRO A 65 13.04 8.62 -9.69
CA PRO A 65 12.86 9.90 -10.38
C PRO A 65 11.93 9.81 -11.60
N GLU A 66 11.80 8.63 -12.23
CA GLU A 66 10.82 8.34 -13.28
C GLU A 66 9.36 8.41 -12.78
N GLY A 67 9.16 8.27 -11.49
CA GLY A 67 7.86 8.44 -10.85
C GLY A 67 7.32 9.88 -10.94
N TRP A 68 8.17 10.87 -11.18
CA TRP A 68 7.75 12.28 -11.31
C TRP A 68 7.19 12.64 -12.69
N GLU A 69 7.38 11.82 -13.72
CA GLU A 69 6.80 12.05 -15.04
C GLU A 69 5.26 11.95 -14.96
N ASP A 70 4.56 12.97 -15.45
CA ASP A 70 3.08 13.09 -15.38
C ASP A 70 2.48 12.99 -13.97
N TYR A 71 3.30 13.16 -12.94
CA TYR A 71 2.86 13.17 -11.56
C TYR A 71 2.28 14.53 -11.17
N GLN A 72 1.22 14.52 -10.36
CA GLN A 72 0.67 15.72 -9.73
C GLN A 72 0.57 15.53 -8.21
N ALA A 73 1.07 16.51 -7.46
CA ALA A 73 1.00 16.50 -6.01
C ALA A 73 -0.44 16.57 -5.52
N THR A 74 -0.72 15.90 -4.39
CA THR A 74 -2.01 16.06 -3.72
C THR A 74 -1.99 17.23 -2.75
N ALA A 75 -3.11 17.94 -2.64
CA ALA A 75 -3.31 19.02 -1.67
C ALA A 75 -4.62 18.84 -0.90
N SER A 76 -4.64 19.34 0.34
CA SER A 76 -5.84 19.32 1.19
C SER A 76 -5.87 20.49 2.15
N TYR A 77 -7.06 21.02 2.43
CA TYR A 77 -7.26 22.05 3.45
C TYR A 77 -7.62 21.47 4.83
N ASP A 78 -8.10 20.23 4.88
CA ASP A 78 -8.66 19.58 6.07
C ASP A 78 -8.06 18.19 6.38
N ARG A 79 -7.17 17.67 5.51
CA ARG A 79 -6.56 16.34 5.55
C ARG A 79 -7.53 15.16 5.34
N SER A 80 -8.74 15.48 4.88
CA SER A 80 -9.79 14.50 4.56
C SER A 80 -10.21 14.56 3.10
N ASN A 81 -10.27 15.79 2.55
CA ASN A 81 -10.59 16.01 1.15
C ASN A 81 -9.32 16.40 0.40
N TRP A 82 -8.84 15.50 -0.43
CA TRP A 82 -7.61 15.67 -1.21
C TRP A 82 -7.94 15.88 -2.68
N PHE A 83 -7.15 16.70 -3.35
CA PHE A 83 -7.27 17.02 -4.77
C PHE A 83 -5.89 17.22 -5.39
N ARG A 84 -5.76 17.03 -6.72
CA ARG A 84 -4.50 17.24 -7.43
C ARG A 84 -4.27 18.72 -7.71
N VAL A 85 -3.01 19.13 -7.69
CA VAL A 85 -2.60 20.50 -8.00
C VAL A 85 -1.56 20.48 -9.12
N PRO A 86 -1.55 21.52 -10.00
CA PRO A 86 -0.61 21.63 -11.10
C PRO A 86 0.84 21.42 -10.63
N THR A 87 1.46 20.41 -11.19
CA THR A 87 2.82 20.00 -10.84
C THR A 87 3.57 19.65 -12.13
N ARG A 88 4.85 19.99 -12.22
CA ARG A 88 5.70 19.56 -13.32
C ARG A 88 7.08 19.16 -12.82
N TYR A 89 7.67 18.21 -13.51
CA TYR A 89 9.03 17.75 -13.28
C TYR A 89 9.90 18.12 -14.46
N GLU A 90 10.90 18.97 -14.23
CA GLU A 90 11.83 19.45 -15.25
C GLU A 90 13.22 19.62 -14.63
N ASP A 91 14.27 19.20 -15.34
CA ASP A 91 15.68 19.38 -14.94
C ASP A 91 15.99 18.88 -13.50
N GLY A 92 15.33 17.82 -13.06
CA GLY A 92 15.53 17.24 -11.73
C GLY A 92 14.80 17.96 -10.59
N VAL A 93 13.96 18.94 -10.91
CA VAL A 93 13.18 19.73 -9.95
C VAL A 93 11.69 19.44 -10.12
N LEU A 94 11.01 19.12 -9.03
CA LEU A 94 9.55 19.04 -8.99
C LEU A 94 8.98 20.39 -8.55
N THR A 95 8.16 21.01 -9.38
CA THR A 95 7.56 22.33 -9.13
C THR A 95 6.05 22.21 -8.99
N ILE A 96 5.51 22.62 -7.85
CA ILE A 96 4.07 22.69 -7.57
C ILE A 96 3.63 24.15 -7.67
N GLU A 97 2.58 24.43 -8.45
CA GLU A 97 2.02 25.77 -8.61
C GLU A 97 0.59 25.79 -8.10
N HIS A 98 0.32 26.58 -7.05
CA HIS A 98 -0.99 26.63 -6.42
C HIS A 98 -1.26 28.01 -5.80
N THR A 99 -2.50 28.46 -5.86
CA THR A 99 -2.97 29.63 -5.12
C THR A 99 -3.92 29.16 -4.01
N PRO A 100 -3.44 29.00 -2.75
CA PRO A 100 -4.28 28.50 -1.68
C PRO A 100 -5.47 29.41 -1.38
N LEU A 101 -6.65 28.81 -1.19
CA LEU A 101 -7.88 29.54 -0.84
C LEU A 101 -8.04 29.76 0.67
N ALA A 102 -7.15 29.16 1.50
CA ALA A 102 -7.20 29.27 2.94
C ALA A 102 -5.81 29.54 3.53
N GLY A 103 -5.76 29.93 4.81
CA GLY A 103 -4.53 30.27 5.51
C GLY A 103 -3.63 29.08 5.82
N SER A 104 -4.10 27.86 5.61
CA SER A 104 -3.34 26.61 5.82
C SER A 104 -3.75 25.61 4.75
N VAL A 105 -2.76 24.96 4.12
CA VAL A 105 -2.94 23.90 3.14
C VAL A 105 -1.85 22.86 3.33
N TYR A 106 -2.21 21.59 3.15
CA TYR A 106 -1.29 20.45 3.19
C TYR A 106 -0.98 20.00 1.77
N TYR A 107 0.24 19.52 1.54
CA TYR A 107 0.68 18.90 0.29
C TYR A 107 1.34 17.58 0.62
N ALA A 108 1.03 16.54 -0.16
CA ALA A 108 1.59 15.21 0.02
C ALA A 108 1.89 14.54 -1.32
N TYR A 109 2.77 13.54 -1.28
CA TYR A 109 3.07 12.68 -2.43
C TYR A 109 1.85 11.85 -2.84
N PHE A 110 1.16 11.29 -1.87
CA PHE A 110 -0.15 10.65 -2.00
C PHE A 110 -1.00 10.98 -0.77
N GLU A 111 -2.31 10.73 -0.81
CA GLU A 111 -3.22 10.88 0.33
C GLU A 111 -2.70 10.09 1.54
N PRO A 112 -2.24 10.75 2.61
CA PRO A 112 -1.73 10.04 3.77
C PRO A 112 -2.81 9.21 4.45
N TYR A 113 -2.42 8.05 4.96
CA TYR A 113 -3.21 7.30 5.93
C TYR A 113 -2.53 7.41 7.28
N SER A 114 -3.14 8.11 8.21
CA SER A 114 -2.52 8.46 9.50
C SER A 114 -2.59 7.31 10.50
N HIS A 115 -1.73 7.35 11.52
CA HIS A 115 -1.80 6.38 12.62
C HIS A 115 -3.15 6.42 13.37
N GLU A 116 -3.77 7.59 13.52
CA GLU A 116 -5.12 7.72 14.10
C GLU A 116 -6.19 7.03 13.24
N GLN A 117 -6.11 7.13 11.91
CA GLN A 117 -7.00 6.38 11.02
C GLN A 117 -6.80 4.87 11.18
N HIS A 118 -5.54 4.42 11.29
CA HIS A 118 -5.23 3.02 11.58
C HIS A 118 -5.88 2.53 12.87
N LEU A 119 -5.75 3.28 13.97
CA LEU A 119 -6.39 2.93 15.25
C LEU A 119 -7.92 2.91 15.16
N ASN A 120 -8.51 3.85 14.41
CA ASN A 120 -9.96 3.85 14.15
C ASN A 120 -10.38 2.62 13.35
N LEU A 121 -9.63 2.25 12.30
CA LEU A 121 -9.87 1.03 11.51
C LEU A 121 -9.87 -0.23 12.37
N LEU A 122 -8.92 -0.36 13.30
CA LEU A 122 -8.87 -1.46 14.26
C LEU A 122 -10.10 -1.47 15.18
N GLY A 123 -10.48 -0.30 15.70
CA GLY A 123 -11.65 -0.13 16.56
C GLY A 123 -12.95 -0.52 15.86
N ASP A 124 -13.13 -0.07 14.62
CA ASP A 124 -14.30 -0.38 13.79
C ASP A 124 -14.36 -1.87 13.45
N ALA A 125 -13.21 -2.46 13.08
CA ALA A 125 -13.12 -3.90 12.81
C ALA A 125 -13.50 -4.74 14.05
N GLN A 126 -12.97 -4.39 15.22
CA GLN A 126 -13.32 -5.06 16.48
C GLN A 126 -14.80 -4.87 16.83
N GLY A 127 -15.34 -3.68 16.59
CA GLY A 127 -16.74 -3.32 16.83
C GLY A 127 -17.75 -4.14 16.01
N SER A 128 -17.33 -4.71 14.87
CA SER A 128 -18.18 -5.57 14.03
C SER A 128 -18.61 -6.88 14.72
N GLY A 129 -17.84 -7.34 15.70
CA GLY A 129 -18.04 -8.65 16.36
C GLY A 129 -17.62 -9.87 15.51
N LEU A 130 -17.11 -9.66 14.29
CA LEU A 130 -16.59 -10.70 13.39
C LEU A 130 -15.07 -10.81 13.40
N CYS A 131 -14.38 -9.82 13.97
CA CYS A 131 -12.94 -9.67 13.94
C CYS A 131 -12.34 -9.87 15.33
N GLN A 132 -11.32 -10.72 15.42
CA GLN A 132 -10.39 -10.77 16.53
C GLN A 132 -9.12 -10.02 16.14
N ILE A 133 -8.60 -9.19 17.05
CA ILE A 133 -7.34 -8.49 16.85
C ILE A 133 -6.29 -9.10 17.78
N ASP A 134 -5.20 -9.58 17.20
CA ASP A 134 -4.06 -10.11 17.91
C ASP A 134 -2.84 -9.19 17.70
N ASP A 135 -2.03 -9.01 18.73
CA ASP A 135 -0.73 -8.37 18.66
C ASP A 135 0.33 -9.44 18.35
N LEU A 136 0.97 -9.33 17.18
CA LEU A 136 2.05 -10.23 16.77
C LEU A 136 3.40 -9.89 17.39
N GLY A 137 3.51 -8.74 18.05
CA GLY A 137 4.72 -8.24 18.67
C GLY A 137 4.97 -6.75 18.38
N SER A 138 6.10 -6.27 18.81
CA SER A 138 6.45 -4.85 18.70
C SER A 138 7.45 -4.60 17.58
N THR A 139 7.25 -3.50 16.88
CA THR A 139 8.20 -2.95 15.91
C THR A 139 9.47 -2.40 16.59
N ALA A 140 10.45 -1.94 15.81
CA ALA A 140 11.71 -1.41 16.32
C ALA A 140 11.53 -0.18 17.26
N GLN A 141 10.45 0.60 17.12
CA GLN A 141 10.10 1.73 17.99
C GLN A 141 8.99 1.41 19.00
N GLY A 142 8.60 0.15 19.11
CA GLY A 142 7.64 -0.32 20.11
C GLY A 142 6.17 -0.06 19.76
N ARG A 143 5.82 0.08 18.48
CA ARG A 143 4.43 0.05 18.03
C ARG A 143 3.95 -1.38 17.88
N ASP A 144 2.66 -1.61 18.10
CA ASP A 144 2.04 -2.91 17.94
C ASP A 144 1.97 -3.30 16.46
N LEU A 145 2.21 -4.57 16.17
CA LEU A 145 1.97 -5.19 14.87
C LEU A 145 0.65 -5.96 14.92
N ASN A 146 -0.42 -5.34 14.43
CA ASN A 146 -1.77 -5.87 14.56
C ASN A 146 -2.12 -6.86 13.46
N LEU A 147 -2.61 -8.03 13.85
CA LEU A 147 -3.23 -9.04 12.99
C LEU A 147 -4.73 -9.07 13.24
N LEU A 148 -5.51 -8.89 12.18
CA LEU A 148 -6.96 -9.07 12.20
C LEU A 148 -7.29 -10.47 11.70
N THR A 149 -7.93 -11.28 12.55
CA THR A 149 -8.41 -12.62 12.22
C THR A 149 -9.92 -12.58 12.09
N ILE A 150 -10.45 -12.92 10.90
CA ILE A 150 -11.88 -12.81 10.56
C ILE A 150 -12.36 -14.15 10.00
N GLY A 151 -13.43 -14.72 10.56
CA GLY A 151 -13.98 -16.01 10.18
C GLY A 151 -14.02 -17.00 11.34
N HIS A 152 -14.44 -18.24 11.07
CA HIS A 152 -14.71 -19.24 12.12
C HIS A 152 -13.44 -19.95 12.62
N GLN A 153 -12.31 -19.79 11.96
CA GLN A 153 -11.03 -20.43 12.29
C GLN A 153 -11.11 -21.97 12.35
N ALA A 154 -12.02 -22.56 11.57
CA ALA A 154 -12.11 -24.01 11.48
C ALA A 154 -10.86 -24.58 10.77
N ALA A 155 -10.46 -25.80 11.13
CA ALA A 155 -9.29 -26.44 10.50
C ALA A 155 -9.47 -26.66 8.98
N SER A 156 -10.72 -26.88 8.55
CA SER A 156 -11.10 -27.03 7.15
C SER A 156 -11.14 -25.73 6.35
N ASP A 157 -11.21 -24.57 7.02
CA ASP A 157 -11.29 -23.28 6.33
C ASP A 157 -10.05 -23.00 5.47
N LEU A 158 -10.26 -22.33 4.34
CA LEU A 158 -9.18 -21.74 3.57
C LEU A 158 -8.48 -20.65 4.38
N LYS A 159 -7.18 -20.53 4.24
CA LYS A 159 -6.36 -19.53 4.95
C LYS A 159 -5.96 -18.42 3.97
N ILE A 160 -6.69 -17.31 4.02
CA ILE A 160 -6.48 -16.15 3.14
C ILE A 160 -5.66 -15.11 3.90
N TRP A 161 -4.43 -14.86 3.42
CA TRP A 161 -3.54 -13.88 4.01
C TRP A 161 -3.44 -12.63 3.16
N ILE A 162 -3.59 -11.47 3.77
CA ILE A 162 -3.48 -10.17 3.12
C ILE A 162 -2.62 -9.26 3.99
N ILE A 163 -1.54 -8.78 3.44
CA ILE A 163 -0.69 -7.78 4.11
C ILE A 163 -0.67 -6.50 3.27
N ALA A 164 -0.53 -5.36 3.92
CA ALA A 164 -0.48 -4.07 3.25
C ALA A 164 0.61 -3.16 3.81
N ARG A 165 1.07 -2.22 3.01
CA ARG A 165 1.96 -1.13 3.42
C ARG A 165 3.30 -1.62 4.00
N GLN A 166 3.95 -2.62 3.38
CA GLN A 166 5.33 -2.97 3.70
C GLN A 166 6.27 -1.76 3.50
N HIS A 167 6.03 -0.99 2.44
CA HIS A 167 6.67 0.29 2.21
C HIS A 167 5.77 1.42 2.74
N PRO A 168 6.23 2.19 3.72
CA PRO A 168 5.39 3.12 4.47
C PRO A 168 4.83 4.29 3.64
N GLY A 169 5.54 4.72 2.58
CA GLY A 169 5.08 5.76 1.66
C GLY A 169 3.90 5.34 0.78
N GLU A 170 3.66 4.05 0.63
CA GLU A 170 2.56 3.49 -0.17
C GLU A 170 1.24 3.47 0.62
N SER A 171 0.77 4.65 1.04
CA SER A 171 -0.43 4.78 1.90
C SER A 171 -1.71 4.30 1.24
N MET A 172 -1.79 4.20 -0.11
CA MET A 172 -2.89 3.59 -0.84
C MET A 172 -3.15 2.15 -0.43
N ALA A 173 -2.14 1.43 0.03
CA ALA A 173 -2.27 0.05 0.47
C ALA A 173 -3.14 -0.07 1.74
N GLU A 174 -3.07 0.90 2.64
CA GLU A 174 -3.91 0.90 3.85
C GLU A 174 -5.33 1.41 3.57
N TRP A 175 -5.51 2.36 2.62
CA TRP A 175 -6.82 2.71 2.07
C TRP A 175 -7.50 1.49 1.42
N PHE A 176 -6.76 0.67 0.70
CA PHE A 176 -7.25 -0.61 0.17
C PHE A 176 -7.69 -1.55 1.30
N ALA A 177 -6.87 -1.69 2.36
CA ALA A 177 -7.19 -2.55 3.50
C ALA A 177 -8.47 -2.09 4.21
N GLU A 178 -8.72 -0.77 4.32
CA GLU A 178 -9.97 -0.21 4.87
C GLU A 178 -11.17 -0.65 4.03
N GLY A 179 -11.12 -0.53 2.71
CA GLY A 179 -12.21 -0.94 1.83
C GLY A 179 -12.48 -2.44 1.87
N LEU A 180 -11.43 -3.25 1.87
CA LEU A 180 -11.52 -4.70 2.04
C LEU A 180 -12.24 -5.06 3.35
N LEU A 181 -11.82 -4.45 4.47
CA LEU A 181 -12.39 -4.70 5.80
C LEU A 181 -13.83 -4.20 5.89
N SER A 182 -14.12 -3.02 5.36
CA SER A 182 -15.47 -2.45 5.35
C SER A 182 -16.49 -3.41 4.71
N ARG A 183 -16.14 -4.02 3.58
CA ARG A 183 -17.02 -4.96 2.90
C ARG A 183 -17.02 -6.36 3.55
N LEU A 184 -15.84 -6.87 3.97
CA LEU A 184 -15.72 -8.19 4.56
C LEU A 184 -16.49 -8.30 5.90
N LEU A 185 -16.57 -7.20 6.63
CA LEU A 185 -17.25 -7.12 7.93
C LEU A 185 -18.72 -6.69 7.81
N ASP A 186 -19.23 -6.46 6.60
CA ASP A 186 -20.67 -6.23 6.39
C ASP A 186 -21.46 -7.54 6.45
N HIS A 187 -22.19 -7.74 7.52
CA HIS A 187 -23.06 -8.90 7.72
C HIS A 187 -24.13 -9.09 6.63
N GLN A 188 -24.42 -8.06 5.85
CA GLN A 188 -25.44 -8.10 4.79
C GLN A 188 -24.84 -8.36 3.40
N ASP A 189 -23.53 -8.15 3.21
CA ASP A 189 -22.90 -8.45 1.92
C ASP A 189 -22.87 -9.96 1.64
N PRO A 190 -23.50 -10.41 0.52
CA PRO A 190 -23.57 -11.84 0.22
C PRO A 190 -22.21 -12.46 -0.15
N THR A 191 -21.29 -11.66 -0.69
CA THR A 191 -19.92 -12.11 -1.03
C THR A 191 -19.12 -12.34 0.26
N ALA A 192 -19.17 -11.40 1.20
CA ALA A 192 -18.50 -11.53 2.49
C ALA A 192 -19.01 -12.75 3.26
N ARG A 193 -20.33 -12.94 3.32
CA ARG A 193 -20.95 -14.12 3.97
C ARG A 193 -20.48 -15.44 3.35
N ALA A 194 -20.51 -15.54 2.02
CA ALA A 194 -20.06 -16.74 1.30
C ALA A 194 -18.57 -17.04 1.54
N LEU A 195 -17.72 -15.99 1.62
CA LEU A 195 -16.31 -16.13 1.95
C LEU A 195 -16.10 -16.60 3.40
N LEU A 196 -16.81 -16.00 4.37
CA LEU A 196 -16.68 -16.35 5.78
C LEU A 196 -17.25 -17.74 6.13
N ASP A 197 -18.11 -18.31 5.28
CA ASP A 197 -18.59 -19.70 5.40
C ASP A 197 -17.50 -20.74 5.03
N CYS A 198 -16.44 -20.35 4.30
CA CYS A 198 -15.42 -21.30 3.82
C CYS A 198 -13.97 -20.87 4.06
N ALA A 199 -13.73 -19.66 4.56
CA ALA A 199 -12.38 -19.10 4.73
C ALA A 199 -12.21 -18.34 6.04
N THR A 200 -10.99 -18.41 6.57
CA THR A 200 -10.51 -17.51 7.61
C THR A 200 -9.52 -16.53 6.99
N PHE A 201 -9.75 -15.25 7.21
CA PHE A 201 -8.89 -14.17 6.76
C PHE A 201 -7.92 -13.76 7.86
N TYR A 202 -6.65 -13.59 7.49
CA TYR A 202 -5.58 -13.05 8.30
C TYR A 202 -5.08 -11.79 7.62
N ILE A 203 -5.32 -10.62 8.23
CA ILE A 203 -5.06 -9.32 7.61
C ILE A 203 -4.13 -8.49 8.48
N VAL A 204 -3.00 -8.04 7.91
CA VAL A 204 -2.12 -7.04 8.53
C VAL A 204 -2.26 -5.75 7.74
N PRO A 205 -3.09 -4.79 8.19
CA PRO A 205 -3.41 -3.60 7.40
C PRO A 205 -2.24 -2.63 7.26
N ASN A 206 -1.28 -2.67 8.19
CA ASN A 206 -0.05 -1.90 8.12
C ASN A 206 1.15 -2.74 8.61
N MET A 207 1.98 -3.17 7.68
CA MET A 207 3.21 -3.92 7.98
C MET A 207 4.33 -3.04 8.55
N ASN A 208 4.25 -1.71 8.38
CA ASN A 208 5.35 -0.80 8.71
C ASN A 208 4.87 0.46 9.44
N PRO A 209 4.28 0.31 10.64
CA PRO A 209 3.70 1.44 11.36
C PRO A 209 4.75 2.46 11.82
N ASP A 210 5.99 2.02 12.11
CA ASP A 210 7.09 2.95 12.43
C ASP A 210 7.47 3.81 11.25
N GLY A 211 7.75 3.20 10.10
CA GLY A 211 8.11 3.92 8.89
C GLY A 211 7.00 4.86 8.44
N ALA A 212 5.73 4.46 8.56
CA ALA A 212 4.58 5.29 8.26
C ALA A 212 4.55 6.56 9.13
N ALA A 213 4.66 6.42 10.45
CA ALA A 213 4.68 7.56 11.38
C ALA A 213 5.89 8.48 11.18
N LEU A 214 7.05 7.92 10.83
CA LEU A 214 8.28 8.65 10.53
C LEU A 214 8.23 9.41 9.19
N GLY A 215 7.30 9.09 8.30
CA GLY A 215 7.26 9.63 6.94
C GLY A 215 8.40 9.10 6.07
N ASN A 216 8.74 7.83 6.21
CA ASN A 216 9.65 7.13 5.32
C ASN A 216 8.93 6.77 4.01
N GLN A 217 9.71 6.65 2.91
CA GLN A 217 9.19 6.13 1.65
C GLN A 217 9.15 4.59 1.68
N ARG A 218 10.27 3.95 2.09
CA ARG A 218 10.46 2.54 1.80
C ARG A 218 10.78 1.67 3.01
N THR A 219 11.58 2.17 3.96
CA THR A 219 12.15 1.32 5.00
C THR A 219 11.44 1.44 6.35
N ASN A 220 11.56 0.40 7.17
CA ASN A 220 11.14 0.47 8.57
C ASN A 220 12.10 1.35 9.40
N ALA A 221 11.85 1.51 10.69
CA ALA A 221 12.67 2.35 11.57
C ALA A 221 14.13 1.85 11.73
N ALA A 222 14.39 0.58 11.46
CA ALA A 222 15.74 -0.01 11.45
C ALA A 222 16.46 0.12 10.10
N GLY A 223 15.83 0.75 9.08
CA GLY A 223 16.38 0.91 7.73
C GLY A 223 16.28 -0.32 6.86
N ALA A 224 15.40 -1.27 7.20
CA ALA A 224 15.14 -2.46 6.39
C ALA A 224 14.02 -2.21 5.37
N ASP A 225 14.26 -2.59 4.12
CA ASP A 225 13.20 -2.79 3.13
C ASP A 225 12.50 -4.13 3.45
N LEU A 226 11.30 -4.07 4.05
CA LEU A 226 10.59 -5.27 4.51
C LEU A 226 10.34 -6.27 3.38
N ASN A 227 10.11 -5.79 2.15
CA ASN A 227 9.91 -6.66 0.99
C ASN A 227 11.24 -7.17 0.37
N ARG A 228 12.33 -7.17 1.15
CA ARG A 228 13.62 -7.84 0.86
C ARG A 228 14.08 -8.73 2.01
N GLU A 229 13.31 -8.84 3.07
CA GLU A 229 13.67 -9.58 4.28
C GLU A 229 13.00 -10.97 4.38
N TRP A 230 12.09 -11.35 3.47
CA TRP A 230 11.24 -12.55 3.62
C TRP A 230 12.01 -13.88 3.68
N GLN A 231 13.14 -13.99 3.03
CA GLN A 231 13.93 -15.20 3.06
C GLN A 231 14.63 -15.41 4.43
N ASN A 232 15.15 -14.33 5.02
CA ASN A 232 15.94 -14.38 6.25
C ASN A 232 15.62 -13.18 7.18
N PRO A 233 14.38 -13.03 7.68
CA PRO A 233 14.05 -11.95 8.60
C PRO A 233 14.69 -12.17 9.97
N SER A 234 14.97 -11.08 10.69
CA SER A 234 15.41 -11.15 12.08
C SER A 234 14.61 -10.23 12.99
N PRO A 235 14.49 -10.57 14.29
CA PRO A 235 13.80 -9.73 15.26
C PRO A 235 14.36 -8.31 15.39
N GLU A 236 15.66 -8.12 15.10
CA GLU A 236 16.35 -6.84 15.26
C GLU A 236 16.19 -5.94 14.04
N ARG A 237 16.17 -6.52 12.83
CA ARG A 237 16.19 -5.78 11.58
C ARG A 237 14.82 -5.65 10.95
N SER A 238 14.03 -6.72 11.00
CA SER A 238 12.69 -6.80 10.38
C SER A 238 11.73 -7.58 11.28
N PRO A 239 11.49 -7.10 12.52
CA PRO A 239 10.61 -7.77 13.49
C PRO A 239 9.21 -8.00 12.91
N GLU A 240 8.73 -7.11 12.05
CA GLU A 240 7.45 -7.18 11.39
C GLU A 240 7.33 -8.42 10.48
N VAL A 241 8.30 -8.61 9.58
CA VAL A 241 8.33 -9.78 8.68
C VAL A 241 8.57 -11.06 9.49
N TYR A 242 9.45 -11.00 10.51
CA TYR A 242 9.75 -12.13 11.36
C TYR A 242 8.48 -12.68 12.03
N ALA A 243 7.69 -11.80 12.67
CA ALA A 243 6.47 -12.18 13.39
C ALA A 243 5.36 -12.68 12.44
N VAL A 244 5.10 -11.95 11.36
CA VAL A 244 4.09 -12.33 10.37
C VAL A 244 4.41 -13.67 9.72
N ARG A 245 5.67 -13.90 9.33
CA ARG A 245 6.11 -15.15 8.74
C ARG A 245 5.96 -16.34 9.71
N GLN A 246 6.28 -16.15 10.98
CA GLN A 246 6.04 -17.18 12.01
C GLN A 246 4.55 -17.54 12.08
N LYS A 247 3.67 -16.53 12.11
CA LYS A 247 2.23 -16.77 12.18
C LYS A 247 1.69 -17.46 10.92
N MET A 248 2.21 -17.16 9.75
CA MET A 248 1.88 -17.88 8.51
C MET A 248 2.27 -19.35 8.57
N HIS A 249 3.44 -19.68 9.17
CA HIS A 249 3.84 -21.09 9.36
C HIS A 249 2.93 -21.83 10.37
N GLU A 250 2.36 -21.14 11.35
CA GLU A 250 1.42 -21.73 12.31
C GLU A 250 0.04 -22.00 11.68
N THR A 251 -0.44 -21.07 10.85
CA THR A 251 -1.81 -21.12 10.30
C THR A 251 -1.91 -21.83 8.95
N GLY A 252 -0.83 -21.80 8.15
CA GLY A 252 -0.85 -22.13 6.73
C GLY A 252 -1.33 -20.95 5.87
N VAL A 253 -1.18 -21.10 4.54
CA VAL A 253 -1.60 -20.09 3.54
C VAL A 253 -2.15 -20.80 2.31
N ASP A 254 -3.38 -20.51 1.91
CA ASP A 254 -4.00 -21.01 0.67
C ASP A 254 -4.05 -19.93 -0.42
N LEU A 255 -4.10 -18.64 -0.02
CA LEU A 255 -4.00 -17.47 -0.90
C LEU A 255 -3.28 -16.33 -0.16
N PHE A 256 -2.39 -15.63 -0.86
CA PHE A 256 -1.64 -14.50 -0.31
C PHE A 256 -1.72 -13.28 -1.22
N LEU A 257 -2.01 -12.13 -0.62
CA LEU A 257 -1.97 -10.82 -1.28
C LEU A 257 -1.07 -9.87 -0.50
N ASP A 258 -0.15 -9.23 -1.20
CA ASP A 258 0.76 -8.19 -0.73
C ASP A 258 0.40 -6.88 -1.43
N ILE A 259 -0.12 -5.91 -0.70
CA ILE A 259 -0.72 -4.70 -1.25
C ILE A 259 0.28 -3.55 -1.21
N HIS A 260 0.54 -2.98 -2.39
CA HIS A 260 1.59 -2.00 -2.65
C HIS A 260 1.13 -0.80 -3.47
N GLY A 261 2.05 0.15 -3.64
CA GLY A 261 1.98 1.28 -4.55
C GLY A 261 3.17 1.35 -5.50
N GLU A 262 2.92 1.74 -6.76
CA GLU A 262 3.90 1.79 -7.84
C GLU A 262 4.16 3.24 -8.28
N GLU A 263 5.41 3.68 -8.24
CA GLU A 263 5.77 5.07 -8.49
C GLU A 263 5.75 5.44 -9.98
N ALA A 264 6.18 4.55 -10.86
CA ALA A 264 6.44 4.86 -12.26
C ALA A 264 5.29 4.46 -13.20
N LEU A 265 4.72 3.27 -13.01
CA LEU A 265 3.68 2.73 -13.88
C LEU A 265 2.28 3.28 -13.51
N PRO A 266 1.57 3.93 -14.45
CA PRO A 266 0.26 4.53 -14.20
C PRO A 266 -0.89 3.51 -14.32
N TYR A 267 -0.75 2.35 -13.69
CA TYR A 267 -1.69 1.22 -13.83
C TYR A 267 -1.97 0.55 -12.48
N VAL A 268 -3.15 -0.04 -12.36
CA VAL A 268 -3.44 -1.04 -11.32
C VAL A 268 -3.21 -2.42 -11.91
N PHE A 269 -2.31 -3.21 -11.32
CA PHE A 269 -1.97 -4.54 -11.80
C PHE A 269 -1.56 -5.50 -10.68
N ALA A 270 -1.55 -6.81 -10.99
CA ALA A 270 -1.09 -7.84 -10.07
C ALA A 270 0.09 -8.63 -10.68
N ALA A 271 1.19 -8.70 -9.93
CA ALA A 271 2.37 -9.47 -10.28
C ALA A 271 2.35 -10.81 -9.54
N GLY A 272 2.28 -11.92 -10.28
CA GLY A 272 2.23 -13.28 -9.75
C GLY A 272 3.60 -13.89 -9.42
N CYS A 273 3.60 -15.21 -9.24
CA CYS A 273 4.78 -15.99 -8.84
C CYS A 273 5.30 -16.91 -9.95
N GLU A 274 5.07 -16.56 -11.22
CA GLU A 274 5.45 -17.38 -12.39
C GLU A 274 6.96 -17.70 -12.46
N GLY A 275 7.79 -16.95 -11.73
CA GLY A 275 9.23 -17.21 -11.60
C GLY A 275 9.61 -18.22 -10.53
N ASN A 276 8.66 -18.65 -9.68
CA ASN A 276 8.95 -19.59 -8.60
C ASN A 276 9.29 -21.00 -9.14
N PRO A 277 10.23 -21.73 -8.53
CA PRO A 277 10.53 -23.12 -8.91
C PRO A 277 9.31 -24.05 -8.85
N SER A 278 8.42 -23.86 -7.87
CA SER A 278 7.20 -24.67 -7.67
C SER A 278 6.00 -24.23 -8.51
N TYR A 279 6.12 -23.17 -9.33
CA TYR A 279 5.01 -22.69 -10.14
C TYR A 279 4.62 -23.68 -11.23
N ASP A 280 3.37 -24.12 -11.23
CA ASP A 280 2.83 -25.16 -12.10
C ASP A 280 1.61 -24.73 -12.92
N ALA A 281 1.06 -25.65 -13.70
CA ALA A 281 -0.12 -25.39 -14.54
C ALA A 281 -1.38 -25.08 -13.69
N ARG A 282 -1.51 -25.63 -12.49
CA ARG A 282 -2.62 -25.35 -11.56
C ARG A 282 -2.56 -23.90 -11.09
N LEU A 283 -1.39 -23.45 -10.63
CA LEU A 283 -1.20 -22.07 -10.20
C LEU A 283 -1.42 -21.09 -11.36
N ALA A 284 -0.97 -21.42 -12.59
CA ALA A 284 -1.23 -20.62 -13.79
C ALA A 284 -2.73 -20.49 -14.12
N ALA A 285 -3.49 -21.56 -13.95
CA ALA A 285 -4.94 -21.55 -14.16
C ALA A 285 -5.66 -20.71 -13.09
N LEU A 286 -5.28 -20.86 -11.81
CA LEU A 286 -5.78 -20.04 -10.69
C LEU A 286 -5.46 -18.56 -10.88
N GLU A 287 -4.23 -18.24 -11.32
CA GLU A 287 -3.82 -16.87 -11.62
C GLU A 287 -4.72 -16.25 -12.69
N THR A 288 -4.97 -16.98 -13.77
CA THR A 288 -5.83 -16.53 -14.86
C THR A 288 -7.28 -16.31 -14.38
N ALA A 289 -7.80 -17.22 -13.57
CA ALA A 289 -9.15 -17.12 -13.01
C ALA A 289 -9.29 -15.90 -12.10
N PHE A 290 -8.32 -15.71 -11.19
CA PHE A 290 -8.30 -14.57 -10.25
C PHE A 290 -8.25 -13.23 -10.99
N LYS A 291 -7.29 -13.04 -11.90
CA LYS A 291 -7.15 -11.81 -12.70
C LYS A 291 -8.39 -11.53 -13.55
N THR A 292 -8.98 -12.56 -14.14
CA THR A 292 -10.23 -12.43 -14.91
C THR A 292 -11.37 -11.95 -14.03
N ALA A 293 -11.53 -12.53 -12.84
CA ALA A 293 -12.58 -12.13 -11.89
C ALA A 293 -12.36 -10.72 -11.36
N LEU A 294 -11.11 -10.33 -11.06
CA LEU A 294 -10.79 -8.99 -10.59
C LEU A 294 -11.06 -7.92 -11.65
N ARG A 295 -10.72 -8.20 -12.93
CA ARG A 295 -11.03 -7.31 -14.05
C ARG A 295 -12.54 -7.13 -14.27
N GLN A 296 -13.35 -8.15 -13.95
CA GLN A 296 -14.81 -8.05 -13.99
C GLN A 296 -15.37 -7.26 -12.80
N ALA A 297 -14.70 -7.32 -11.64
CA ALA A 297 -15.14 -6.66 -10.42
C ALA A 297 -14.71 -5.19 -10.34
N SER A 298 -13.59 -4.82 -10.98
CA SER A 298 -13.05 -3.45 -10.95
C SER A 298 -12.61 -3.00 -12.35
N PRO A 299 -13.17 -1.89 -12.87
CA PRO A 299 -12.74 -1.30 -14.15
C PRO A 299 -11.34 -0.67 -14.08
N ASP A 300 -10.82 -0.42 -12.87
CA ASP A 300 -9.49 0.14 -12.66
C ASP A 300 -8.38 -0.91 -12.88
N PHE A 301 -8.68 -2.19 -12.67
CA PHE A 301 -7.71 -3.26 -12.81
C PHE A 301 -7.50 -3.69 -14.26
N GLN A 302 -6.26 -3.93 -14.63
CA GLN A 302 -5.88 -4.50 -15.93
C GLN A 302 -4.75 -5.54 -15.76
N ASP A 303 -4.50 -6.39 -16.78
CA ASP A 303 -3.49 -7.45 -16.79
C ASP A 303 -2.59 -7.44 -18.04
N GLU A 304 -2.59 -6.31 -18.78
CA GLU A 304 -1.77 -6.11 -19.98
C GLU A 304 -0.40 -5.48 -19.65
N TYR A 305 -0.39 -4.50 -18.75
CA TYR A 305 0.81 -3.75 -18.34
C TYR A 305 1.17 -4.06 -16.89
N GLY A 306 2.46 -4.13 -16.58
CA GLY A 306 2.99 -4.40 -15.25
C GLY A 306 4.47 -4.74 -15.29
N TYR A 307 4.97 -5.36 -14.25
CA TYR A 307 6.38 -5.77 -14.22
C TYR A 307 6.66 -6.87 -15.27
N PRO A 308 7.87 -6.89 -15.84
CA PRO A 308 8.33 -7.99 -16.68
C PRO A 308 8.21 -9.33 -15.94
N LYS A 309 7.73 -10.35 -16.63
CA LYS A 309 7.63 -11.69 -16.03
C LYS A 309 9.00 -12.24 -15.71
N THR A 310 9.14 -12.78 -14.50
CA THR A 310 10.36 -13.46 -14.07
C THR A 310 10.45 -14.82 -14.76
N ALA A 311 11.63 -15.15 -15.29
CA ALA A 311 11.85 -16.46 -15.89
C ALA A 311 11.68 -17.62 -14.88
N PRO A 312 11.18 -18.79 -15.29
CA PRO A 312 10.97 -19.93 -14.39
C PRO A 312 12.22 -20.28 -13.58
N GLY A 313 12.07 -20.46 -12.27
CA GLY A 313 13.15 -20.77 -11.34
C GLY A 313 14.07 -19.58 -10.98
N GLN A 314 13.75 -18.36 -11.42
CA GLN A 314 14.56 -17.17 -11.16
C GLN A 314 13.91 -16.18 -10.17
N ALA A 315 12.87 -16.60 -9.45
CA ALA A 315 12.21 -15.75 -8.47
C ALA A 315 13.16 -15.34 -7.34
N ASN A 316 13.05 -14.08 -6.92
CA ASN A 316 13.75 -13.61 -5.73
C ASN A 316 12.91 -13.94 -4.48
N LEU A 317 13.32 -14.97 -3.73
CA LEU A 317 12.60 -15.41 -2.52
C LEU A 317 12.77 -14.46 -1.31
N ALA A 318 13.54 -13.39 -1.44
CA ALA A 318 13.55 -12.31 -0.44
C ALA A 318 12.30 -11.41 -0.53
N ILE A 319 11.50 -11.53 -1.59
CA ILE A 319 10.24 -10.80 -1.81
C ILE A 319 9.06 -11.62 -1.27
N ALA A 320 8.11 -10.97 -0.60
CA ALA A 320 6.97 -11.58 0.07
C ALA A 320 6.21 -12.59 -0.81
N LYS A 321 5.69 -12.14 -1.95
CA LYS A 321 4.90 -13.00 -2.85
C LYS A 321 5.65 -14.26 -3.27
N SER A 322 6.94 -14.11 -3.60
CA SER A 322 7.75 -15.22 -4.07
C SER A 322 8.04 -16.21 -2.93
N TYR A 323 8.38 -15.70 -1.74
CA TYR A 323 8.61 -16.53 -0.56
C TYR A 323 7.35 -17.32 -0.17
N VAL A 324 6.22 -16.64 -0.05
CA VAL A 324 4.97 -17.27 0.40
C VAL A 324 4.46 -18.25 -0.66
N GLY A 325 4.45 -17.87 -1.93
CA GLY A 325 4.04 -18.74 -3.03
C GLY A 325 4.90 -20.02 -3.11
N GLU A 326 6.23 -19.91 -2.93
CA GLU A 326 7.12 -21.07 -2.93
C GLU A 326 6.96 -21.94 -1.69
N THR A 327 6.86 -21.32 -0.50
CA THR A 327 6.83 -22.04 0.77
C THR A 327 5.53 -22.83 0.95
N PHE A 328 4.38 -22.27 0.54
CA PHE A 328 3.07 -22.86 0.77
C PHE A 328 2.43 -23.46 -0.49
N GLY A 329 3.04 -23.30 -1.66
CA GLY A 329 2.49 -23.80 -2.94
C GLY A 329 1.14 -23.17 -3.27
N CYS A 330 0.91 -21.92 -2.86
CA CYS A 330 -0.36 -21.22 -2.93
C CYS A 330 -0.38 -20.14 -4.01
N LEU A 331 -1.58 -19.67 -4.36
CA LEU A 331 -1.76 -18.47 -5.18
C LEU A 331 -1.27 -17.24 -4.41
N SER A 332 -0.32 -16.50 -5.00
CA SER A 332 0.38 -15.41 -4.30
C SER A 332 0.69 -14.26 -5.24
N TYR A 333 0.33 -13.03 -4.82
CA TYR A 333 0.46 -11.82 -5.62
C TYR A 333 1.04 -10.64 -4.84
N THR A 334 1.73 -9.75 -5.57
CA THR A 334 1.80 -8.33 -5.25
C THR A 334 0.75 -7.60 -6.10
N LEU A 335 -0.13 -6.83 -5.46
CA LEU A 335 -1.09 -5.93 -6.11
C LEU A 335 -0.55 -4.51 -6.00
N GLU A 336 -0.39 -3.86 -7.15
CA GLU A 336 0.17 -2.52 -7.28
C GLU A 336 -0.89 -1.49 -7.67
N MET A 337 -0.83 -0.33 -7.04
CA MET A 337 -1.68 0.84 -7.33
C MET A 337 -0.81 2.05 -7.65
N PRO A 338 -1.15 2.89 -8.64
CA PRO A 338 -0.27 3.99 -9.04
C PRO A 338 -0.26 5.14 -8.01
N PHE A 339 0.88 5.82 -7.86
CA PHE A 339 0.93 7.12 -7.18
C PHE A 339 0.36 8.26 -8.04
N LYS A 340 0.38 8.08 -9.36
CA LYS A 340 -0.16 9.00 -10.37
C LYS A 340 -1.64 8.76 -10.61
N ASP A 341 -2.15 9.21 -11.74
CA ASP A 341 -3.46 8.78 -12.21
C ASP A 341 -3.38 7.40 -12.89
N ASN A 342 -4.53 6.71 -12.95
CA ASN A 342 -4.66 5.48 -13.73
C ASN A 342 -4.99 5.84 -15.18
N ILE A 343 -4.03 5.63 -16.08
CA ILE A 343 -4.14 6.05 -17.48
C ILE A 343 -5.31 5.37 -18.23
N ASN A 344 -5.77 4.19 -17.77
CA ASN A 344 -6.89 3.49 -18.39
C ASN A 344 -8.25 4.11 -18.02
N LEU A 345 -8.34 4.82 -16.90
CA LEU A 345 -9.54 5.50 -16.44
C LEU A 345 -9.13 6.78 -15.71
N PRO A 346 -8.69 7.82 -16.45
CA PRO A 346 -8.13 9.03 -15.86
C PRO A 346 -9.18 9.87 -15.14
N ASP A 347 -8.72 10.60 -14.12
CA ASP A 347 -9.49 11.59 -13.35
C ASP A 347 -8.60 12.81 -13.10
N ASP A 348 -8.80 13.86 -13.90
CA ASP A 348 -7.95 15.05 -13.87
C ASP A 348 -7.97 15.82 -12.54
N ASP A 349 -9.05 15.70 -11.75
CA ASP A 349 -9.22 16.42 -10.49
C ASP A 349 -8.58 15.67 -9.30
N PHE A 350 -8.67 14.34 -9.29
CA PHE A 350 -8.27 13.52 -8.15
C PHE A 350 -7.18 12.51 -8.46
N GLY A 351 -7.04 12.07 -9.70
CA GLY A 351 -6.13 11.00 -10.09
C GLY A 351 -6.45 9.66 -9.42
N TRP A 352 -5.45 8.80 -9.27
CA TRP A 352 -5.58 7.68 -8.32
C TRP A 352 -5.55 8.25 -6.89
N ASN A 353 -6.46 7.80 -6.04
CA ASN A 353 -6.71 8.39 -4.72
C ASN A 353 -7.15 7.35 -3.69
N GLY A 354 -7.30 7.74 -2.42
CA GLY A 354 -7.71 6.87 -1.34
C GLY A 354 -9.05 6.21 -1.58
N GLN A 355 -10.03 6.94 -2.14
CA GLN A 355 -11.37 6.40 -2.41
C GLN A 355 -11.35 5.32 -3.52
N ARG A 356 -10.51 5.46 -4.56
CA ARG A 356 -10.33 4.41 -5.59
C ARG A 356 -9.63 3.20 -5.02
N SER A 357 -8.63 3.39 -4.16
CA SER A 357 -7.94 2.31 -3.45
C SER A 357 -8.90 1.53 -2.55
N LEU A 358 -9.77 2.22 -1.82
CA LEU A 358 -10.82 1.62 -0.99
C LEU A 358 -11.78 0.76 -1.84
N ARG A 359 -12.28 1.29 -2.96
CA ARG A 359 -13.15 0.53 -3.88
C ARG A 359 -12.48 -0.69 -4.48
N LEU A 360 -11.18 -0.63 -4.76
CA LEU A 360 -10.42 -1.79 -5.22
C LEU A 360 -10.34 -2.86 -4.12
N GLY A 361 -10.16 -2.44 -2.85
CA GLY A 361 -10.22 -3.31 -1.68
C GLY A 361 -11.57 -4.00 -1.50
N GLU A 362 -12.67 -3.30 -1.74
CA GLU A 362 -14.01 -3.91 -1.77
C GLU A 362 -14.15 -4.93 -2.91
N ALA A 363 -13.63 -4.60 -4.10
CA ALA A 363 -13.77 -5.42 -5.29
C ALA A 363 -12.98 -6.74 -5.22
N ILE A 364 -11.84 -6.78 -4.52
CA ILE A 364 -10.96 -7.95 -4.43
C ILE A 364 -11.67 -9.18 -3.85
N LEU A 365 -12.65 -8.99 -2.94
CA LEU A 365 -13.41 -10.07 -2.34
C LEU A 365 -14.16 -10.91 -3.40
N SER A 366 -14.63 -10.29 -4.46
CA SER A 366 -15.29 -10.99 -5.56
C SER A 366 -14.31 -11.88 -6.33
N ALA A 367 -13.06 -11.43 -6.53
CA ALA A 367 -12.01 -12.22 -7.16
C ALA A 367 -11.56 -13.40 -6.27
N ILE A 368 -11.43 -13.17 -4.96
CA ILE A 368 -11.11 -14.22 -4.00
C ILE A 368 -12.21 -15.28 -4.01
N LEU A 369 -13.49 -14.88 -3.93
CA LEU A 369 -14.61 -15.83 -3.95
C LEU A 369 -14.63 -16.70 -5.21
N ALA A 370 -14.30 -16.12 -6.35
CA ALA A 370 -14.29 -16.85 -7.63
C ALA A 370 -13.26 -17.99 -7.68
N VAL A 371 -12.15 -17.88 -6.92
CA VAL A 371 -11.09 -18.90 -6.90
C VAL A 371 -11.14 -19.81 -5.68
N CYS A 372 -11.86 -19.46 -4.62
CA CYS A 372 -11.95 -20.26 -3.38
C CYS A 372 -12.17 -21.75 -3.61
N PRO A 373 -13.09 -22.20 -4.49
CA PRO A 373 -13.34 -23.64 -4.72
C PRO A 373 -12.14 -24.42 -5.27
N GLN A 374 -11.14 -23.73 -5.83
CA GLN A 374 -9.99 -24.32 -6.54
C GLN A 374 -8.66 -24.09 -5.82
N LEU A 375 -8.64 -23.38 -4.69
CA LEU A 375 -7.39 -23.02 -4.00
C LEU A 375 -6.65 -24.24 -3.47
N ARG A 376 -7.37 -25.26 -3.00
CA ARG A 376 -6.78 -26.57 -2.65
C ARG A 376 -7.00 -27.58 -3.76
N PRO A 377 -6.02 -28.48 -4.00
CA PRO A 377 -6.25 -29.60 -4.89
C PRO A 377 -7.41 -30.48 -4.38
N ASP A 378 -8.18 -31.04 -5.29
CA ASP A 378 -9.19 -32.03 -4.92
C ASP A 378 -8.50 -33.24 -4.23
N GLU A 379 -8.95 -33.61 -3.01
CA GLU A 379 -8.40 -34.76 -2.27
C GLU A 379 -8.63 -36.12 -2.97
N THR A 380 -9.26 -36.10 -4.14
CA THR A 380 -9.68 -37.28 -4.91
C THR A 380 -8.97 -37.50 -6.24
N ALA A 381 -7.87 -36.77 -6.52
CA ALA A 381 -7.12 -36.92 -7.77
C ALA A 381 -5.86 -37.80 -7.62
#